data_0dc59181efa90bd0f59bb271b9870e11
#
_entry.id   0dc59181efa90bd0f59bb271b9870e11
#
_cell.length_a   1.000
_cell.length_b   1.000
_cell.length_c   1.000
_cell.angle_alpha   90.00
_cell.angle_beta   90.00
_cell.angle_gamma   90.00
#
_symmetry.space_group_name_H-M   'P 1'
#
loop_
_entity.id
_entity.type
_entity.pdbx_description
1 polymer ?
#
loop_
_entity_poly.entity_id
_entity_poly.type
_entity_poly.pdbx_seq_one_letter_code
_entity_poly.pdbx_strand_id
1 'polypeptide(L)'
;MSTRIVEAGQRTFELRAEPPRTSLTDEAHTLWGFNVQVVEGGAVVAVKTCFVGRVSVQARHPEALAGRAEDIAAVVHAMAFDKIADGLAAGEVEDALVFA
;
A
#
# COMPACT_ATOMS: atom_id res chain seq x y z
N MET A 1 -8.10 1.44 -9.76
CA MET A 1 -6.82 0.82 -9.32
C MET A 1 -5.75 1.91 -9.27
N SER A 2 -5.03 1.99 -8.17
CA SER A 2 -3.91 2.93 -8.05
C SER A 2 -2.61 2.28 -8.50
N THR A 3 -1.77 3.07 -9.13
CA THR A 3 -0.46 2.61 -9.61
C THR A 3 0.63 3.61 -9.23
N ARG A 4 1.85 3.10 -9.11
CA ARG A 4 3.04 3.95 -8.91
C ARG A 4 4.24 3.27 -9.57
N ILE A 5 5.08 4.05 -10.21
CA ILE A 5 6.37 3.58 -10.73
C ILE A 5 7.43 3.80 -9.66
N VAL A 6 8.23 2.77 -9.40
CA VAL A 6 9.31 2.80 -8.42
C VAL A 6 10.60 2.35 -9.10
N GLU A 7 11.64 3.16 -8.96
CA GLU A 7 12.99 2.80 -9.41
C GLU A 7 13.82 2.37 -8.22
N ALA A 8 14.44 1.21 -8.30
CA ALA A 8 15.29 0.64 -7.26
C ALA A 8 16.58 0.12 -7.90
N GLY A 9 17.64 0.90 -7.77
CA GLY A 9 18.89 0.62 -8.48
C GLY A 9 18.69 0.80 -9.99
N GLN A 10 19.01 -0.27 -10.76
CA GLN A 10 18.81 -0.27 -12.21
C GLN A 10 17.50 -0.95 -12.62
N ARG A 11 16.63 -1.27 -11.66
CA ARG A 11 15.36 -1.95 -11.90
C ARG A 11 14.22 -0.95 -11.78
N THR A 12 13.20 -1.12 -12.61
CA THR A 12 12.00 -0.32 -12.57
C THR A 12 10.80 -1.22 -12.33
N PHE A 13 10.01 -0.88 -11.33
CA PHE A 13 8.81 -1.64 -10.96
C PHE A 13 7.58 -0.77 -11.11
N GLU A 14 6.47 -1.38 -11.48
CA GLU A 14 5.16 -0.76 -11.38
C GLU A 14 4.41 -1.44 -10.24
N LEU A 15 3.91 -0.64 -9.30
CA LEU A 15 3.07 -1.13 -8.21
C LEU A 15 1.61 -0.90 -8.61
N ARG A 16 0.79 -1.95 -8.54
CA ARG A 16 -0.62 -1.91 -8.87
C ARG A 16 -1.43 -2.36 -7.66
N ALA A 17 -2.14 -1.42 -7.03
CA ALA A 17 -2.91 -1.68 -5.82
C ALA A 17 -4.38 -1.93 -6.15
N GLU A 18 -4.95 -2.97 -5.55
CA GLU A 18 -6.38 -3.20 -5.56
C GLU A 18 -7.09 -2.17 -4.66
N PRO A 19 -8.39 -1.93 -4.86
CA PRO A 19 -9.17 -1.10 -3.94
C PRO A 19 -9.09 -1.64 -2.51
N PRO A 20 -8.92 -0.78 -1.49
CA PRO A 20 -8.85 -1.22 -0.11
C PRO A 20 -10.17 -1.82 0.35
N ARG A 21 -10.08 -2.87 1.15
CA ARG A 21 -11.23 -3.47 1.84
C ARG A 21 -11.09 -3.17 3.33
N THR A 22 -12.20 -2.79 3.93
CA THR A 22 -12.24 -2.48 5.35
C THR A 22 -12.57 -3.73 6.15
N SER A 23 -11.76 -4.01 7.17
CA SER A 23 -12.06 -5.01 8.17
C SER A 23 -12.32 -4.28 9.48
N LEU A 24 -13.53 -4.43 10.01
CA LEU A 24 -13.97 -3.75 11.22
C LEU A 24 -14.08 -4.75 12.37
N THR A 25 -13.25 -4.58 13.40
CA THR A 25 -13.48 -5.19 14.70
C THR A 25 -14.26 -4.19 15.56
N ASP A 26 -13.78 -2.96 15.58
CA ASP A 26 -14.47 -1.78 16.09
C ASP A 26 -13.88 -0.58 15.37
N GLU A 27 -14.43 0.62 15.62
CA GLU A 27 -14.01 1.82 14.91
C GLU A 27 -12.52 2.14 15.12
N ALA A 28 -12.00 1.91 16.32
CA ALA A 28 -10.61 2.19 16.65
C ALA A 28 -9.64 1.19 16.03
N HIS A 29 -10.10 -0.02 15.70
CA HIS A 29 -9.30 -1.10 15.16
C HIS A 29 -9.60 -1.40 13.69
N THR A 30 -10.06 -0.41 12.95
CA THR A 30 -10.27 -0.55 11.51
C THR A 30 -8.94 -0.78 10.81
N LEU A 31 -8.91 -1.77 9.94
CA LEU A 31 -7.79 -2.05 9.04
C LEU A 31 -8.27 -1.96 7.61
N TRP A 32 -7.45 -1.38 6.75
CA TRP A 32 -7.64 -1.45 5.30
C TRP A 32 -6.66 -2.48 4.74
N GLY A 33 -7.21 -3.51 4.09
CA GLY A 33 -6.42 -4.57 3.49
C GLY A 33 -6.56 -4.58 1.98
N PHE A 34 -5.46 -4.83 1.27
CA PHE A 34 -5.45 -4.94 -0.18
C PHE A 34 -4.15 -5.56 -0.65
N ASN A 35 -4.17 -6.12 -1.86
CA ASN A 35 -2.98 -6.63 -2.50
C ASN A 35 -2.38 -5.57 -3.41
N VAL A 36 -1.05 -5.56 -3.49
CA VAL A 36 -0.29 -4.76 -4.44
C VAL A 36 0.54 -5.72 -5.29
N GLN A 37 0.32 -5.70 -6.60
CA GLN A 37 1.17 -6.43 -7.53
C GLN A 37 2.43 -5.61 -7.79
N VAL A 38 3.58 -6.27 -7.69
CA VAL A 38 4.86 -5.70 -8.11
C VAL A 38 5.15 -6.23 -9.50
N VAL A 39 5.18 -5.33 -10.48
CA VAL A 39 5.31 -5.68 -11.90
C VAL A 39 6.65 -5.18 -12.40
N GLU A 40 7.40 -6.04 -13.08
CA GLU A 40 8.66 -5.71 -13.72
C GLU A 40 8.67 -6.26 -15.14
N GLY A 41 8.92 -5.41 -16.12
CA GLY A 41 8.94 -5.82 -17.52
C GLY A 41 7.61 -6.41 -18.00
N GLY A 42 6.50 -5.94 -17.48
CA GLY A 42 5.16 -6.42 -17.84
C GLY A 42 4.73 -7.70 -17.13
N ALA A 43 5.59 -8.28 -16.27
CA ALA A 43 5.28 -9.52 -15.55
C ALA A 43 5.15 -9.25 -14.04
N VAL A 44 4.18 -9.89 -13.39
CA VAL A 44 4.04 -9.83 -11.94
C VAL A 44 5.16 -10.68 -11.33
N VAL A 45 6.06 -10.03 -10.60
CA VAL A 45 7.19 -10.70 -9.96
C VAL A 45 6.97 -10.95 -8.48
N ALA A 46 6.02 -10.25 -7.86
CA ALA A 46 5.66 -10.45 -6.47
C ALA A 46 4.28 -9.88 -6.18
N VAL A 47 3.66 -10.36 -5.10
CA VAL A 47 2.41 -9.79 -4.56
C VAL A 47 2.67 -9.43 -3.10
N LYS A 48 2.42 -8.18 -2.76
CA LYS A 48 2.50 -7.69 -1.38
C LYS A 48 1.08 -7.59 -0.83
N THR A 49 0.83 -8.27 0.28
CA THR A 49 -0.45 -8.17 0.99
C THR A 49 -0.31 -7.09 2.05
N CYS A 50 -1.04 -6.00 1.87
CA CYS A 50 -0.87 -4.78 2.65
C CYS A 50 -1.99 -4.59 3.66
N PHE A 51 -1.61 -4.12 4.85
CA PHE A 51 -2.55 -3.75 5.91
C PHE A 51 -2.17 -2.37 6.44
N VAL A 52 -3.12 -1.45 6.40
CA VAL A 52 -2.93 -0.09 6.93
C VAL A 52 -3.95 0.12 8.03
N GLY A 53 -3.49 0.40 9.23
CA GLY A 53 -4.35 0.63 10.38
C GLY A 53 -4.88 2.05 10.45
N ARG A 54 -6.09 2.22 10.99
CA ARG A 54 -6.68 3.55 11.23
C ARG A 54 -5.77 4.39 12.13
N VAL A 55 -5.12 3.79 13.10
CA VAL A 55 -4.20 4.49 14.01
C VAL A 55 -3.05 5.12 13.22
N SER A 56 -2.50 4.41 12.23
CA SER A 56 -1.43 4.94 11.37
C SER A 56 -1.93 6.10 10.52
N VAL A 57 -3.12 5.99 9.95
CA VAL A 57 -3.73 7.07 9.16
C VAL A 57 -4.00 8.28 10.04
N GLN A 58 -4.55 8.08 11.24
CA GLN A 58 -4.81 9.16 12.19
C GLN A 58 -3.53 9.89 12.58
N ALA A 59 -2.43 9.17 12.75
CA ALA A 59 -1.15 9.75 13.16
C ALA A 59 -0.49 10.56 12.04
N ARG A 60 -0.62 10.12 10.79
CA ARG A 60 0.10 10.72 9.65
C ARG A 60 -0.77 11.59 8.75
N HIS A 61 -2.04 11.23 8.60
CA HIS A 61 -2.96 11.87 7.66
C HIS A 61 -4.35 12.01 8.29
N PRO A 62 -4.48 12.72 9.42
CA PRO A 62 -5.77 12.83 10.13
C PRO A 62 -6.86 13.47 9.27
N GLU A 63 -6.50 14.35 8.35
CA GLU A 63 -7.44 15.02 7.43
C GLU A 63 -8.15 14.03 6.52
N ALA A 64 -7.51 12.92 6.16
CA ALA A 64 -8.11 11.92 5.28
C ALA A 64 -9.31 11.23 5.93
N LEU A 65 -9.29 11.06 7.25
CA LEU A 65 -10.37 10.40 7.97
C LEU A 65 -11.64 11.26 8.04
N ALA A 66 -11.51 12.56 7.85
CA ALA A 66 -12.64 13.48 7.77
C ALA A 66 -13.13 13.66 6.33
N GLY A 67 -12.44 13.08 5.36
CA GLY A 67 -12.74 13.19 3.95
C GLY A 67 -13.64 12.07 3.43
N ARG A 68 -13.61 11.88 2.12
CA ARG A 68 -14.39 10.85 1.43
C ARG A 68 -13.64 9.51 1.45
N ALA A 69 -14.36 8.44 1.10
CA ALA A 69 -13.77 7.10 0.99
C ALA A 69 -12.60 7.08 0.00
N GLU A 70 -12.70 7.79 -1.12
CA GLU A 70 -11.62 7.88 -2.11
C GLU A 70 -10.38 8.60 -1.57
N ASP A 71 -10.55 9.55 -0.66
CA ASP A 71 -9.43 10.24 -0.01
C ASP A 71 -8.67 9.28 0.90
N ILE A 72 -9.41 8.47 1.66
CA ILE A 72 -8.83 7.43 2.49
C ILE A 72 -8.11 6.40 1.63
N ALA A 73 -8.74 5.94 0.55
CA ALA A 73 -8.14 4.97 -0.36
C ALA A 73 -6.80 5.48 -0.93
N ALA A 74 -6.75 6.75 -1.36
CA ALA A 74 -5.53 7.35 -1.88
C ALA A 74 -4.41 7.37 -0.83
N VAL A 75 -4.75 7.71 0.41
CA VAL A 75 -3.77 7.77 1.50
C VAL A 75 -3.25 6.39 1.88
N VAL A 76 -4.12 5.40 2.04
CA VAL A 76 -3.67 4.05 2.42
C VAL A 76 -2.84 3.41 1.31
N HIS A 77 -3.17 3.65 0.04
CA HIS A 77 -2.34 3.21 -1.07
C HIS A 77 -0.96 3.87 -1.03
N ALA A 78 -0.89 5.19 -0.82
CA ALA A 78 0.38 5.92 -0.76
C ALA A 78 1.26 5.40 0.38
N MET A 79 0.68 5.17 1.56
CA MET A 79 1.42 4.65 2.71
C MET A 79 2.01 3.26 2.43
N ALA A 80 1.23 2.38 1.80
CA ALA A 80 1.70 1.06 1.41
C ALA A 80 2.77 1.14 0.32
N PHE A 81 2.58 1.98 -0.68
CA PHE A 81 3.56 2.16 -1.75
C PHE A 81 4.91 2.66 -1.22
N ASP A 82 4.91 3.59 -0.28
CA ASP A 82 6.15 4.09 0.34
C ASP A 82 6.89 2.95 1.04
N LYS A 83 6.17 2.12 1.78
CA LYS A 83 6.75 0.99 2.49
C LYS A 83 7.31 -0.05 1.52
N ILE A 84 6.57 -0.37 0.46
CA ILE A 84 7.02 -1.31 -0.57
C ILE A 84 8.25 -0.76 -1.29
N ALA A 85 8.25 0.54 -1.63
CA ALA A 85 9.39 1.17 -2.29
C ALA A 85 10.66 1.07 -1.45
N ASP A 86 10.57 1.28 -0.14
CA ASP A 86 11.70 1.10 0.78
C ASP A 86 12.20 -0.34 0.75
N GLY A 87 11.30 -1.32 0.77
CA GLY A 87 11.64 -2.73 0.68
C GLY A 87 12.34 -3.07 -0.63
N LEU A 88 11.82 -2.57 -1.76
CA LEU A 88 12.43 -2.80 -3.08
C LEU A 88 13.84 -2.20 -3.16
N ALA A 89 14.05 -1.03 -2.58
CA ALA A 89 15.37 -0.41 -2.50
C ALA A 89 16.35 -1.26 -1.69
N ALA A 90 15.86 -2.03 -0.73
CA ALA A 90 16.65 -2.97 0.08
C ALA A 90 16.77 -4.36 -0.59
N GLY A 91 16.22 -4.56 -1.78
CA GLY A 91 16.28 -5.83 -2.49
C GLY A 91 15.18 -6.82 -2.12
N GLU A 92 14.16 -6.38 -1.40
CA GLU A 92 13.05 -7.24 -0.95
C GLU A 92 11.95 -7.26 -2.01
N VAL A 93 12.08 -8.14 -3.01
CA VAL A 93 11.13 -8.22 -4.14
C VAL A 93 10.05 -9.27 -3.92
N GLU A 94 10.33 -10.33 -3.15
CA GLU A 94 9.47 -11.48 -2.94
C GLU A 94 8.11 -11.14 -2.33
N ASP A 95 7.16 -12.07 -2.43
CA ASP A 95 5.86 -11.97 -1.77
C ASP A 95 6.04 -11.74 -0.26
N ALA A 96 5.27 -10.82 0.29
CA ALA A 96 5.38 -10.48 1.71
C ALA A 96 4.11 -9.83 2.23
N LEU A 97 3.98 -9.80 3.55
CA LEU A 97 3.02 -8.97 4.26
C LEU A 97 3.64 -7.60 4.50
N VAL A 98 2.86 -6.55 4.31
CA VAL A 98 3.29 -5.17 4.53
C VAL A 98 2.34 -4.50 5.50
N PHE A 99 2.88 -4.01 6.60
CA PHE A 99 2.12 -3.27 7.61
C PHE A 99 2.57 -1.81 7.59
N ALA A 100 1.62 -0.91 7.37
CA ALA A 100 1.89 0.52 7.31
C ALA A 100 0.99 1.34 8.23
#